data_93bec87027efcb6cd0260fed97320889
#
_entry.id   93bec87027efcb6cd0260fed97320889
#
_cell.length_a   1.000
_cell.length_b   1.000
_cell.length_c   1.000
_cell.angle_alpha   90.00
_cell.angle_beta   90.00
_cell.angle_gamma   90.00
#
_symmetry.space_group_name_H-M   'P 1'
#
loop_
_entity.id
_entity.type
_entity.pdbx_description
1 polymer ?
#
loop_
_entity_poly.entity_id
_entity_poly.type
_entity_poly.pdbx_seq_one_letter_code
_entity_poly.pdbx_strand_id
1 'polypeptide(L)'
;MLRSLVGSEMCIRDSFMAKSGFSGKNILINLIVTIVAGFIYFYVELPPINLHSAAFYSFFLFLSVVYCITAVITSGIYRQAENGKTFWKLLKGSCIVPLIVIGAVFVIYVVGGLLSSVVIRSGAYAKLITVETGDFTQDIEEISFDQIPMLDRDSAEKLGDRKLGELADMVSQFEVADNYTQINYKGRPVRVTPLRYGDIFKWLNNRSAGLPAYLIIDMVTQEVDVVRLPEGMHYTTAEHFSRNLYRHLRFQYPTYIFNEPTFEIDEEGTPYWVCPRIVKRIGLFGGTDIQGAVLVNAITGESQYYTDIPTWVDGVYSAEIIMDQYDYYGTYQGGFINSLFGQKNVTVTTEGYNYIAANDDVYVYTGVTSAGSDESNIGFILTNQRTKQTTFYSIAGAEEFSAMNSAEGVVQHLNYSATFPLLLNISNQPTYFMALKDYAGLVKMYAMVNVQQYNIVETGQTVAQCEENYRKTLLNNGIIDSTDAEVPAEEQELWEKK
;
A
#
# COMPACT_ATOMS: atom_id res chain seq x y z
N MET A 1 3.11 87.43 2.80
CA MET A 1 1.97 86.54 2.55
C MET A 1 2.35 85.39 1.56
N LEU A 2 3.39 84.64 1.82
CA LEU A 2 3.84 83.58 0.89
C LEU A 2 4.46 82.34 1.62
N ARG A 3 4.01 82.09 2.84
CA ARG A 3 4.49 80.91 3.64
C ARG A 3 3.39 79.96 4.13
N SER A 4 2.14 80.13 3.66
CA SER A 4 1.02 79.29 4.11
C SER A 4 0.48 78.30 3.08
N LEU A 5 1.04 78.29 1.85
CA LEU A 5 0.55 77.44 0.75
C LEU A 5 1.38 76.18 0.54
N VAL A 6 2.59 76.07 1.13
CA VAL A 6 3.44 74.86 0.96
C VAL A 6 3.09 73.74 1.97
N GLY A 7 2.43 74.09 3.07
CA GLY A 7 2.06 73.09 4.10
C GLY A 7 0.80 72.26 3.74
N SER A 8 -0.09 72.76 2.92
CA SER A 8 -1.37 72.10 2.58
C SER A 8 -1.21 71.03 1.46
N GLU A 9 -0.32 71.27 0.51
CA GLU A 9 -0.08 70.27 -0.55
C GLU A 9 0.67 69.01 -0.08
N MET A 10 1.53 69.19 0.95
CA MET A 10 2.26 68.04 1.52
C MET A 10 1.36 67.13 2.37
N CYS A 11 0.38 67.72 3.11
CA CYS A 11 -0.61 66.91 3.86
C CYS A 11 -1.65 66.22 2.96
N ILE A 12 -1.97 66.79 1.82
CA ILE A 12 -2.91 66.17 0.87
C ILE A 12 -2.24 65.00 0.13
N ARG A 13 -0.95 65.13 -0.16
CA ARG A 13 -0.19 64.05 -0.82
C ARG A 13 0.04 62.85 0.08
N ASP A 14 0.27 63.07 1.37
CA ASP A 14 0.42 61.98 2.37
C ASP A 14 -0.92 61.30 2.68
N SER A 15 -2.04 62.03 2.66
CA SER A 15 -3.36 61.42 2.85
C SER A 15 -3.85 60.63 1.62
N PHE A 16 -3.37 60.97 0.42
CA PHE A 16 -3.72 60.23 -0.80
C PHE A 16 -2.87 58.95 -0.94
N MET A 17 -1.64 58.94 -0.46
CA MET A 17 -0.79 57.72 -0.47
C MET A 17 -1.18 56.68 0.58
N ALA A 18 -1.84 57.10 1.67
CA ALA A 18 -2.28 56.16 2.73
C ALA A 18 -3.56 55.37 2.37
N LYS A 19 -4.25 55.68 1.25
CA LYS A 19 -5.53 55.07 0.86
C LYS A 19 -5.43 53.97 -0.24
N SER A 20 -4.26 53.74 -0.84
CA SER A 20 -4.20 52.84 -2.00
C SER A 20 -3.98 51.35 -1.65
N GLY A 21 -3.76 50.97 -0.42
CA GLY A 21 -3.48 49.58 0.00
C GLY A 21 -4.71 48.69 0.25
N PHE A 22 -5.85 49.27 0.63
CA PHE A 22 -7.07 48.56 1.02
C PHE A 22 -8.27 48.96 0.16
N SER A 23 -8.23 48.72 -1.14
CA SER A 23 -9.45 48.81 -1.95
C SER A 23 -10.25 47.52 -1.79
N GLY A 24 -11.54 47.61 -1.41
CA GLY A 24 -12.45 46.46 -1.34
C GLY A 24 -12.48 45.65 -2.64
N LYS A 25 -12.25 46.34 -3.79
CA LYS A 25 -12.10 45.71 -5.13
C LYS A 25 -10.91 44.76 -5.18
N ASN A 26 -9.75 45.14 -4.61
CA ASN A 26 -8.55 44.27 -4.61
C ASN A 26 -8.76 43.04 -3.74
N ILE A 27 -9.38 43.19 -2.57
CA ILE A 27 -9.73 42.06 -1.70
C ILE A 27 -10.66 41.09 -2.42
N LEU A 28 -11.67 41.59 -3.11
CA LEU A 28 -12.60 40.75 -3.87
C LEU A 28 -11.90 39.99 -5.00
N ILE A 29 -11.02 40.64 -5.76
CA ILE A 29 -10.21 40.00 -6.81
C ILE A 29 -9.35 38.88 -6.21
N ASN A 30 -8.64 39.16 -5.09
CA ASN A 30 -7.79 38.18 -4.42
C ASN A 30 -8.60 36.97 -3.96
N LEU A 31 -9.78 37.18 -3.38
CA LEU A 31 -10.67 36.10 -2.96
C LEU A 31 -11.15 35.26 -4.13
N ILE A 32 -11.60 35.90 -5.23
CA ILE A 32 -12.06 35.18 -6.43
C ILE A 32 -10.93 34.32 -7.01
N VAL A 33 -9.72 34.86 -7.17
CA VAL A 33 -8.57 34.12 -7.68
C VAL A 33 -8.23 32.97 -6.76
N THR A 34 -8.23 33.18 -5.43
CA THR A 34 -7.94 32.14 -4.45
C THR A 34 -8.99 31.04 -4.47
N ILE A 35 -10.28 31.37 -4.57
CA ILE A 35 -11.36 30.38 -4.67
C ILE A 35 -11.23 29.56 -5.94
N VAL A 36 -10.98 30.19 -7.09
CA VAL A 36 -10.80 29.47 -8.35
C VAL A 36 -9.56 28.55 -8.30
N ALA A 37 -8.43 29.06 -7.81
CA ALA A 37 -7.23 28.25 -7.64
C ALA A 37 -7.46 27.10 -6.64
N GLY A 38 -8.21 27.36 -5.57
CA GLY A 38 -8.60 26.34 -4.59
C GLY A 38 -9.47 25.25 -5.18
N PHE A 39 -10.43 25.62 -6.01
CA PHE A 39 -11.27 24.64 -6.72
C PHE A 39 -10.44 23.77 -7.67
N ILE A 40 -9.52 24.38 -8.44
CA ILE A 40 -8.62 23.64 -9.33
C ILE A 40 -7.74 22.69 -8.54
N TYR A 41 -7.10 23.17 -7.46
CA TYR A 41 -6.28 22.35 -6.58
C TYR A 41 -7.07 21.17 -6.01
N PHE A 42 -8.27 21.44 -5.46
CA PHE A 42 -9.10 20.39 -4.88
C PHE A 42 -9.50 19.34 -5.92
N TYR A 43 -9.79 19.76 -7.15
CA TYR A 43 -10.17 18.85 -8.23
C TYR A 43 -9.01 17.99 -8.72
N VAL A 44 -7.77 18.51 -8.66
CA VAL A 44 -6.56 17.79 -9.12
C VAL A 44 -5.96 16.92 -8.01
N GLU A 45 -5.72 17.52 -6.84
CA GLU A 45 -5.00 16.87 -5.74
C GLU A 45 -5.91 16.05 -4.82
N LEU A 46 -7.22 16.27 -4.86
CA LEU A 46 -8.23 15.53 -4.11
C LEU A 46 -7.93 15.44 -2.58
N PRO A 47 -7.56 16.50 -1.89
CA PRO A 47 -7.24 16.44 -0.47
C PRO A 47 -8.47 16.05 0.35
N PRO A 48 -8.37 15.10 1.31
CA PRO A 48 -9.47 14.79 2.21
C PRO A 48 -9.74 15.96 3.16
N ILE A 49 -11.02 16.27 3.37
CA ILE A 49 -11.44 17.30 4.36
C ILE A 49 -11.39 16.66 5.76
N ASN A 50 -10.18 16.44 6.28
CA ASN A 50 -9.96 15.71 7.51
C ASN A 50 -8.75 16.27 8.27
N LEU A 51 -8.93 16.60 9.55
CA LEU A 51 -7.89 17.16 10.42
C LEU A 51 -6.70 16.20 10.65
N HIS A 52 -6.89 14.91 10.43
CA HIS A 52 -5.84 13.91 10.56
C HIS A 52 -4.99 13.74 9.29
N SER A 53 -5.32 14.47 8.21
CA SER A 53 -4.60 14.39 6.94
C SER A 53 -3.66 15.58 6.75
N ALA A 54 -2.41 15.29 6.41
CA ALA A 54 -1.43 16.31 6.02
C ALA A 54 -1.88 17.10 4.78
N ALA A 55 -2.52 16.43 3.81
CA ALA A 55 -3.02 17.06 2.59
C ALA A 55 -4.09 18.14 2.86
N PHE A 56 -4.89 18.00 3.93
CA PHE A 56 -5.83 19.02 4.37
C PHE A 56 -5.12 20.35 4.71
N TYR A 57 -4.04 20.30 5.46
CA TYR A 57 -3.27 21.49 5.83
C TYR A 57 -2.50 22.07 4.65
N SER A 58 -1.96 21.21 3.77
CA SER A 58 -1.30 21.62 2.53
C SER A 58 -2.26 22.41 1.63
N PHE A 59 -3.53 22.04 1.59
CA PHE A 59 -4.56 22.78 0.87
C PHE A 59 -4.70 24.21 1.41
N PHE A 60 -4.80 24.41 2.73
CA PHE A 60 -4.90 25.75 3.33
C PHE A 60 -3.61 26.55 3.17
N LEU A 61 -2.45 25.94 3.23
CA LEU A 61 -1.17 26.59 2.92
C LEU A 61 -1.14 27.07 1.47
N PHE A 62 -1.55 26.23 0.53
CA PHE A 62 -1.66 26.61 -0.89
C PHE A 62 -2.58 27.82 -1.07
N LEU A 63 -3.79 27.80 -0.51
CA LEU A 63 -4.73 28.93 -0.57
C LEU A 63 -4.12 30.22 0.00
N SER A 64 -3.42 30.09 1.12
CA SER A 64 -2.76 31.22 1.81
C SER A 64 -1.65 31.81 0.93
N VAL A 65 -0.85 30.98 0.29
CA VAL A 65 0.22 31.41 -0.63
C VAL A 65 -0.37 32.10 -1.87
N VAL A 66 -1.37 31.49 -2.50
CA VAL A 66 -2.05 32.09 -3.67
C VAL A 66 -2.63 33.45 -3.32
N TYR A 67 -3.31 33.58 -2.16
CA TYR A 67 -3.85 34.87 -1.72
C TYR A 67 -2.72 35.89 -1.50
N CYS A 68 -1.62 35.53 -0.85
CA CYS A 68 -0.50 36.43 -0.63
C CYS A 68 0.13 36.92 -1.94
N ILE A 69 0.34 36.02 -2.90
CA ILE A 69 0.87 36.37 -4.21
C ILE A 69 -0.05 37.37 -4.94
N THR A 70 -1.35 37.06 -4.99
CA THR A 70 -2.34 37.92 -5.64
C THR A 70 -2.47 39.27 -4.93
N ALA A 71 -2.40 39.30 -3.59
CA ALA A 71 -2.42 40.54 -2.81
C ALA A 71 -1.20 41.42 -3.07
N VAL A 72 -0.01 40.84 -3.20
CA VAL A 72 1.22 41.59 -3.59
C VAL A 72 1.07 42.20 -4.97
N ILE A 73 0.52 41.45 -5.95
CA ILE A 73 0.33 41.91 -7.31
C ILE A 73 -0.72 43.03 -7.36
N THR A 74 -1.91 42.82 -6.80
CA THR A 74 -3.05 43.76 -6.88
C THR A 74 -2.86 45.04 -6.09
N SER A 75 -2.11 44.98 -5.00
CA SER A 75 -1.77 46.18 -4.18
C SER A 75 -0.58 46.97 -4.74
N GLY A 76 0.20 46.39 -5.63
CA GLY A 76 1.40 47.03 -6.17
C GLY A 76 2.51 47.24 -5.13
N ILE A 77 2.52 46.46 -4.05
CA ILE A 77 3.50 46.55 -2.95
C ILE A 77 4.94 46.53 -3.48
N TYR A 78 5.22 45.71 -4.51
CA TYR A 78 6.55 45.59 -5.11
C TYR A 78 7.02 46.88 -5.80
N ARG A 79 6.11 47.82 -6.15
CA ARG A 79 6.44 49.13 -6.72
C ARG A 79 6.54 50.23 -5.66
N GLN A 80 5.90 50.04 -4.50
CA GLN A 80 5.81 51.03 -3.43
C GLN A 80 6.86 50.85 -2.34
N ALA A 81 7.48 49.67 -2.28
CA ALA A 81 8.45 49.32 -1.26
C ALA A 81 9.84 49.87 -1.62
N GLU A 82 10.24 50.98 -0.99
CA GLU A 82 11.58 51.55 -1.13
C GLU A 82 12.64 50.75 -0.39
N ASN A 83 12.27 49.99 0.63
CA ASN A 83 13.14 49.14 1.40
C ASN A 83 12.38 47.92 2.01
N GLY A 84 13.12 46.92 2.48
CA GLY A 84 12.54 45.68 3.02
C GLY A 84 11.61 45.88 4.21
N LYS A 85 11.83 46.89 5.08
CA LYS A 85 10.96 47.18 6.22
C LYS A 85 9.58 47.68 5.78
N THR A 86 9.55 48.53 4.75
CA THR A 86 8.31 49.05 4.16
C THR A 86 7.56 47.92 3.46
N PHE A 87 8.26 47.07 2.71
CA PHE A 87 7.67 45.88 2.12
C PHE A 87 6.97 44.99 3.14
N TRP A 88 7.64 44.62 4.22
CA TRP A 88 7.08 43.76 5.26
C TRP A 88 5.89 44.40 5.99
N LYS A 89 5.90 45.72 6.21
CA LYS A 89 4.77 46.45 6.81
C LYS A 89 3.52 46.43 5.92
N LEU A 90 3.70 46.64 4.62
CA LEU A 90 2.60 46.61 3.63
C LEU A 90 2.07 45.17 3.43
N LEU A 91 2.99 44.20 3.35
CA LEU A 91 2.63 42.80 3.25
C LEU A 91 1.79 42.32 4.44
N LYS A 92 2.24 42.62 5.67
CA LYS A 92 1.45 42.29 6.87
C LYS A 92 0.06 42.91 6.84
N GLY A 93 -0.09 44.14 6.35
CA GLY A 93 -1.40 44.77 6.25
C GLY A 93 -2.35 44.06 5.30
N SER A 94 -1.85 43.58 4.14
CA SER A 94 -2.66 42.93 3.12
C SER A 94 -2.85 41.43 3.33
N CYS A 95 -1.91 40.75 3.99
CA CYS A 95 -1.86 39.30 4.11
C CYS A 95 -1.97 38.79 5.56
N ILE A 96 -2.47 39.60 6.51
CA ILE A 96 -2.51 39.22 7.94
C ILE A 96 -3.28 37.92 8.18
N VAL A 97 -4.41 37.69 7.48
CA VAL A 97 -5.22 36.48 7.65
C VAL A 97 -4.50 35.26 7.11
N PRO A 98 -4.01 35.25 5.84
CA PRO A 98 -3.18 34.12 5.37
C PRO A 98 -1.95 33.84 6.23
N LEU A 99 -1.26 34.88 6.74
CA LEU A 99 -0.10 34.68 7.62
C LEU A 99 -0.48 34.05 8.96
N ILE A 100 -1.66 34.38 9.51
CA ILE A 100 -2.20 33.71 10.72
C ILE A 100 -2.50 32.24 10.39
N VAL A 101 -3.10 31.94 9.23
CA VAL A 101 -3.38 30.57 8.82
C VAL A 101 -2.08 29.76 8.69
N ILE A 102 -1.05 30.32 8.03
CA ILE A 102 0.27 29.66 7.93
C ILE A 102 0.87 29.39 9.31
N GLY A 103 0.84 30.39 10.21
CA GLY A 103 1.31 30.24 11.58
C GLY A 103 0.52 29.17 12.36
N ALA A 104 -0.81 29.17 12.24
CA ALA A 104 -1.67 28.19 12.89
C ALA A 104 -1.38 26.75 12.38
N VAL A 105 -1.27 26.57 11.06
CA VAL A 105 -0.90 25.29 10.47
C VAL A 105 0.46 24.82 10.98
N PHE A 106 1.46 25.69 11.04
CA PHE A 106 2.77 25.35 11.59
C PHE A 106 2.69 24.88 13.05
N VAL A 107 1.94 25.61 13.90
CA VAL A 107 1.74 25.23 15.30
C VAL A 107 1.02 23.88 15.41
N ILE A 108 -0.02 23.65 14.60
CA ILE A 108 -0.74 22.37 14.58
C ILE A 108 0.19 21.21 14.19
N TYR A 109 1.06 21.41 13.18
CA TYR A 109 2.02 20.37 12.78
C TYR A 109 3.02 20.05 13.90
N VAL A 110 3.60 21.08 14.52
CA VAL A 110 4.59 20.87 15.60
C VAL A 110 3.94 20.22 16.82
N VAL A 111 2.86 20.82 17.32
CA VAL A 111 2.17 20.31 18.53
C VAL A 111 1.50 18.96 18.25
N GLY A 112 0.79 18.85 17.13
CA GLY A 112 0.14 17.61 16.71
C GLY A 112 1.14 16.48 16.49
N GLY A 113 2.29 16.76 15.86
CA GLY A 113 3.38 15.82 15.67
C GLY A 113 3.99 15.34 17.00
N LEU A 114 4.27 16.28 17.91
CA LEU A 114 4.77 15.94 19.25
C LEU A 114 3.79 15.04 20.02
N LEU A 115 2.52 15.43 20.09
CA LEU A 115 1.49 14.67 20.80
C LEU A 115 1.19 13.30 20.16
N SER A 116 1.53 13.13 18.89
CA SER A 116 1.39 11.88 18.13
C SER A 116 2.67 11.05 18.13
N SER A 117 3.76 11.55 18.72
CA SER A 117 5.07 10.90 18.61
C SER A 117 5.17 9.62 19.46
N VAL A 118 5.96 8.67 18.99
CA VAL A 118 6.31 7.44 19.73
C VAL A 118 7.00 7.72 21.06
N VAL A 119 7.74 8.86 21.15
CA VAL A 119 8.42 9.28 22.38
C VAL A 119 7.43 9.46 23.54
N ILE A 120 6.27 10.05 23.25
CA ILE A 120 5.24 10.35 24.28
C ILE A 120 4.23 9.22 24.38
N ARG A 121 3.97 8.49 23.28
CA ARG A 121 2.85 7.55 23.14
C ARG A 121 3.27 6.11 22.84
N SER A 122 4.52 5.72 23.10
CA SER A 122 5.06 4.37 22.83
C SER A 122 4.12 3.24 23.24
N GLY A 123 3.57 3.30 24.46
CA GLY A 123 2.63 2.28 24.93
C GLY A 123 1.27 2.25 24.21
N ALA A 124 0.88 3.33 23.50
CA ALA A 124 -0.30 3.31 22.63
C ALA A 124 0.04 2.71 21.26
N TYR A 125 1.24 2.99 20.75
CA TYR A 125 1.75 2.37 19.53
C TYR A 125 1.88 0.86 19.66
N ALA A 126 2.42 0.37 20.78
CA ALA A 126 2.53 -1.08 21.08
C ALA A 126 1.17 -1.82 21.13
N LYS A 127 0.05 -1.09 21.14
CA LYS A 127 -1.31 -1.67 21.21
C LYS A 127 -2.12 -1.50 19.93
N LEU A 128 -1.49 -1.07 18.82
CA LEU A 128 -2.18 -0.92 17.53
C LEU A 128 -2.57 -2.26 16.93
N ILE A 129 -1.80 -3.29 17.20
CA ILE A 129 -2.06 -4.67 16.79
C ILE A 129 -2.12 -5.56 18.04
N THR A 130 -2.95 -6.59 17.99
CA THR A 130 -2.98 -7.66 18.99
C THR A 130 -2.35 -8.88 18.37
N VAL A 131 -1.34 -9.46 19.07
CA VAL A 131 -0.60 -10.62 18.59
C VAL A 131 -0.90 -11.79 19.52
N GLU A 132 -1.44 -12.85 18.97
CA GLU A 132 -1.66 -14.12 19.65
C GLU A 132 -0.48 -15.05 19.40
N THR A 133 -0.21 -16.00 20.29
CA THR A 133 0.84 -17.01 20.09
C THR A 133 0.15 -18.31 19.66
N GLY A 134 0.59 -18.87 18.54
CA GLY A 134 0.09 -20.12 17.98
C GLY A 134 1.11 -21.25 18.03
N ASP A 135 0.65 -22.45 17.70
CA ASP A 135 1.48 -23.62 17.41
C ASP A 135 1.45 -23.90 15.91
N PHE A 136 2.58 -23.73 15.26
CA PHE A 136 2.69 -23.81 13.80
C PHE A 136 2.17 -25.14 13.25
N THR A 137 2.50 -26.25 13.90
CA THR A 137 2.14 -27.59 13.41
C THR A 137 0.67 -27.95 13.64
N GLN A 138 0.01 -27.27 14.57
CA GLN A 138 -1.41 -27.45 14.85
C GLN A 138 -2.30 -26.50 14.06
N ASP A 139 -1.83 -25.26 13.84
CA ASP A 139 -2.63 -24.21 13.24
C ASP A 139 -2.48 -24.15 11.70
N ILE A 140 -1.30 -24.57 11.20
CA ILE A 140 -1.00 -24.54 9.76
C ILE A 140 -1.07 -25.97 9.22
N GLU A 141 -2.15 -26.25 8.53
CA GLU A 141 -2.32 -27.55 7.85
C GLU A 141 -1.25 -27.75 6.78
N GLU A 142 -0.92 -29.00 6.50
CA GLU A 142 -0.09 -29.35 5.38
C GLU A 142 -0.84 -29.00 4.08
N ILE A 143 -0.26 -28.13 3.26
CA ILE A 143 -0.88 -27.67 2.02
C ILE A 143 -0.55 -28.63 0.91
N SER A 144 -1.57 -29.12 0.19
CA SER A 144 -1.40 -29.91 -1.03
C SER A 144 -0.64 -29.10 -2.09
N PHE A 145 0.27 -29.74 -2.83
CA PHE A 145 1.13 -29.06 -3.82
C PHE A 145 0.34 -28.36 -4.92
N ASP A 146 -0.89 -28.77 -5.19
CA ASP A 146 -1.80 -28.14 -6.17
C ASP A 146 -2.46 -26.86 -5.66
N GLN A 147 -2.21 -26.49 -4.40
CA GLN A 147 -2.65 -25.24 -3.77
C GLN A 147 -1.48 -24.28 -3.47
N ILE A 148 -0.23 -24.72 -3.69
CA ILE A 148 0.95 -23.89 -3.44
C ILE A 148 1.04 -22.80 -4.52
N PRO A 149 0.98 -21.50 -4.16
CA PRO A 149 1.12 -20.41 -5.12
C PRO A 149 2.58 -20.33 -5.59
N MET A 150 2.81 -20.72 -6.84
CA MET A 150 4.13 -20.80 -7.47
C MET A 150 4.53 -19.50 -8.19
N LEU A 151 3.59 -18.55 -8.31
CA LEU A 151 3.72 -17.39 -9.17
C LEU A 151 3.85 -16.12 -8.34
N ASP A 152 5.00 -15.45 -8.40
CA ASP A 152 5.15 -14.11 -7.84
C ASP A 152 4.54 -13.04 -8.76
N ARG A 153 4.51 -11.79 -8.27
CA ARG A 153 3.91 -10.67 -9.00
C ARG A 153 4.56 -10.43 -10.36
N ASP A 154 5.89 -10.43 -10.43
CA ASP A 154 6.63 -10.12 -11.66
C ASP A 154 6.42 -11.16 -12.75
N SER A 155 6.28 -12.43 -12.34
CA SER A 155 5.97 -13.52 -13.27
C SER A 155 4.52 -13.45 -13.75
N ALA A 156 3.58 -13.07 -12.86
CA ALA A 156 2.19 -12.85 -13.22
C ALA A 156 2.04 -11.71 -14.25
N GLU A 157 2.76 -10.62 -14.06
CA GLU A 157 2.79 -9.48 -14.99
C GLU A 157 3.23 -9.92 -16.40
N LYS A 158 4.33 -10.66 -16.50
CA LYS A 158 4.82 -11.19 -17.78
C LYS A 158 3.84 -12.14 -18.47
N LEU A 159 3.14 -12.96 -17.69
CA LEU A 159 2.11 -13.86 -18.22
C LEU A 159 0.89 -13.08 -18.71
N GLY A 160 0.44 -12.09 -17.95
CA GLY A 160 -0.67 -11.22 -18.32
C GLY A 160 -0.40 -10.45 -19.60
N ASP A 161 0.77 -9.82 -19.70
CA ASP A 161 1.18 -9.07 -20.89
C ASP A 161 1.27 -9.96 -22.13
N ARG A 162 1.85 -11.16 -21.99
CA ARG A 162 1.90 -12.13 -23.09
C ARG A 162 0.50 -12.53 -23.53
N LYS A 163 -0.39 -12.81 -22.58
CA LYS A 163 -1.77 -13.19 -22.89
C LYS A 163 -2.54 -12.07 -23.60
N LEU A 164 -2.40 -10.85 -23.15
CA LEU A 164 -3.02 -9.70 -23.83
C LEU A 164 -2.45 -9.49 -25.23
N GLY A 165 -1.14 -9.74 -25.43
CA GLY A 165 -0.49 -9.68 -26.72
C GLY A 165 -1.04 -10.66 -27.76
N GLU A 166 -1.66 -11.77 -27.33
CA GLU A 166 -2.33 -12.76 -28.19
C GLU A 166 -3.72 -12.29 -28.67
N LEU A 167 -4.29 -11.24 -28.06
CA LEU A 167 -5.65 -10.75 -28.31
C LEU A 167 -5.64 -9.54 -29.26
N ALA A 168 -5.73 -9.81 -30.57
CA ALA A 168 -5.62 -8.79 -31.61
C ALA A 168 -6.67 -7.67 -31.52
N ASP A 169 -7.83 -7.94 -30.91
CA ASP A 169 -8.91 -6.98 -30.71
C ASP A 169 -8.68 -6.03 -29.52
N MET A 170 -7.80 -6.40 -28.59
CA MET A 170 -7.54 -5.63 -27.35
C MET A 170 -6.15 -5.00 -27.32
N VAL A 171 -5.12 -5.70 -27.76
CA VAL A 171 -3.70 -5.30 -27.61
C VAL A 171 -3.38 -3.91 -28.18
N SER A 172 -4.12 -3.46 -29.20
CA SER A 172 -3.91 -2.14 -29.79
C SER A 172 -4.53 -0.99 -29.00
N GLN A 173 -5.43 -1.25 -28.06
CA GLN A 173 -6.23 -0.28 -27.34
C GLN A 173 -5.94 -0.27 -25.84
N PHE A 174 -5.60 -1.43 -25.27
CA PHE A 174 -5.48 -1.65 -23.85
C PHE A 174 -4.12 -2.24 -23.49
N GLU A 175 -3.72 -2.02 -22.24
CA GLU A 175 -2.58 -2.62 -21.57
C GLU A 175 -3.08 -3.27 -20.27
N VAL A 176 -2.34 -4.24 -19.73
CA VAL A 176 -2.63 -4.76 -18.40
C VAL A 176 -2.24 -3.71 -17.37
N ALA A 177 -3.05 -3.50 -16.34
CA ALA A 177 -2.71 -2.58 -15.27
C ALA A 177 -1.68 -3.21 -14.32
N ASP A 178 -0.92 -2.37 -13.62
CA ASP A 178 0.12 -2.81 -12.69
C ASP A 178 -0.44 -3.30 -11.33
N ASN A 179 -1.77 -3.19 -11.13
CA ASN A 179 -2.47 -3.58 -9.91
C ASN A 179 -2.79 -5.08 -9.91
N TYR A 180 -1.81 -5.92 -9.61
CA TYR A 180 -1.98 -7.36 -9.44
C TYR A 180 -2.30 -7.67 -7.98
N THR A 181 -3.58 -7.89 -7.65
CA THR A 181 -4.01 -8.27 -6.31
C THR A 181 -4.08 -9.79 -6.20
N GLN A 182 -3.50 -10.34 -5.14
CA GLN A 182 -3.68 -11.75 -4.80
C GLN A 182 -4.95 -11.91 -3.98
N ILE A 183 -5.81 -12.82 -4.39
CA ILE A 183 -7.07 -13.16 -3.71
C ILE A 183 -7.24 -14.68 -3.63
N ASN A 184 -8.12 -15.12 -2.77
CA ASN A 184 -8.61 -16.50 -2.74
C ASN A 184 -9.95 -16.58 -3.49
N TYR A 185 -9.94 -16.98 -4.73
CA TYR A 185 -11.14 -17.07 -5.55
C TYR A 185 -11.61 -18.51 -5.66
N LYS A 186 -12.76 -18.82 -5.05
CA LYS A 186 -13.33 -20.18 -5.03
C LYS A 186 -12.38 -21.24 -4.49
N GLY A 187 -11.67 -20.93 -3.41
CA GLY A 187 -10.70 -21.81 -2.76
C GLY A 187 -9.37 -21.97 -3.50
N ARG A 188 -9.05 -21.10 -4.47
CA ARG A 188 -7.80 -21.14 -5.23
C ARG A 188 -7.07 -19.80 -5.16
N PRO A 189 -5.73 -19.81 -4.94
CA PRO A 189 -4.93 -18.61 -4.97
C PRO A 189 -4.81 -18.10 -6.41
N VAL A 190 -5.36 -16.92 -6.67
CA VAL A 190 -5.28 -16.27 -7.98
C VAL A 190 -4.78 -14.83 -7.84
N ARG A 191 -4.22 -14.30 -8.93
CA ARG A 191 -4.00 -12.86 -9.07
C ARG A 191 -4.99 -12.28 -10.06
N VAL A 192 -5.60 -11.18 -9.66
CA VAL A 192 -6.54 -10.44 -10.51
C VAL A 192 -5.99 -9.07 -10.85
N THR A 193 -6.22 -8.62 -12.09
CA THR A 193 -5.80 -7.30 -12.54
C THR A 193 -6.73 -6.78 -13.62
N PRO A 194 -7.13 -5.49 -13.59
CA PRO A 194 -7.91 -4.89 -14.65
C PRO A 194 -7.03 -4.54 -15.85
N LEU A 195 -7.65 -4.19 -16.96
CA LEU A 195 -7.00 -3.49 -18.05
C LEU A 195 -6.89 -1.99 -17.76
N ARG A 196 -6.03 -1.31 -18.52
CA ARG A 196 -5.95 0.16 -18.61
C ARG A 196 -5.91 0.60 -20.05
N TYR A 197 -6.23 1.85 -20.31
CA TYR A 197 -6.09 2.42 -21.67
C TYR A 197 -4.61 2.69 -21.94
N GLY A 198 -4.13 2.34 -23.12
CA GLY A 198 -2.73 2.54 -23.49
C GLY A 198 -2.32 4.02 -23.59
N ASP A 199 -3.28 4.93 -23.92
CA ASP A 199 -3.09 6.38 -23.91
C ASP A 199 -4.43 7.13 -23.88
N ILE A 200 -4.37 8.48 -23.80
CA ILE A 200 -5.55 9.35 -23.75
C ILE A 200 -6.43 9.26 -24.99
N PHE A 201 -5.87 8.99 -26.18
CA PHE A 201 -6.67 8.88 -27.41
C PHE A 201 -7.44 7.56 -27.43
N LYS A 202 -6.82 6.49 -26.95
CA LYS A 202 -7.48 5.19 -26.78
C LYS A 202 -8.60 5.28 -25.75
N TRP A 203 -8.39 6.01 -24.65
CA TRP A 203 -9.46 6.33 -23.72
C TRP A 203 -10.60 7.10 -24.37
N LEU A 204 -10.32 8.16 -25.13
CA LEU A 204 -11.36 8.94 -25.84
C LEU A 204 -12.22 8.07 -26.77
N ASN A 205 -11.60 7.12 -27.45
CA ASN A 205 -12.30 6.21 -28.36
C ASN A 205 -13.16 5.18 -27.63
N ASN A 206 -12.71 4.69 -26.47
CA ASN A 206 -13.33 3.57 -25.75
C ASN A 206 -14.14 4.00 -24.50
N ARG A 207 -14.10 5.29 -24.09
CA ARG A 207 -14.73 5.78 -22.84
C ARG A 207 -16.22 5.50 -22.70
N SER A 208 -16.94 5.31 -23.80
CA SER A 208 -18.37 5.00 -23.77
C SER A 208 -18.64 3.52 -23.50
N ALA A 209 -17.74 2.64 -23.93
CA ALA A 209 -17.84 1.21 -23.69
C ALA A 209 -17.20 0.80 -22.35
N GLY A 210 -16.23 1.60 -21.83
CA GLY A 210 -15.45 1.27 -20.65
C GLY A 210 -14.35 0.24 -20.93
N LEU A 211 -13.69 -0.23 -19.86
CA LEU A 211 -12.71 -1.30 -19.96
C LEU A 211 -13.40 -2.67 -20.09
N PRO A 212 -13.13 -3.42 -21.18
CA PRO A 212 -13.97 -4.55 -21.57
C PRO A 212 -13.70 -5.84 -20.82
N ALA A 213 -12.59 -5.94 -20.07
CA ALA A 213 -12.15 -7.17 -19.45
C ALA A 213 -11.22 -6.94 -18.26
N TYR A 214 -11.00 -7.98 -17.49
CA TYR A 214 -9.94 -8.13 -16.49
C TYR A 214 -9.29 -9.51 -16.65
N LEU A 215 -8.14 -9.71 -16.02
CA LEU A 215 -7.40 -10.97 -16.07
C LEU A 215 -7.49 -11.67 -14.71
N ILE A 216 -7.64 -13.01 -14.76
CA ILE A 216 -7.43 -13.90 -13.63
C ILE A 216 -6.22 -14.76 -13.98
N ILE A 217 -5.23 -14.80 -13.08
CA ILE A 217 -4.03 -15.60 -13.26
C ILE A 217 -3.97 -16.60 -12.11
N ASP A 218 -4.16 -17.86 -12.43
CA ASP A 218 -4.04 -18.93 -11.46
C ASP A 218 -2.59 -19.07 -11.01
N MET A 219 -2.36 -18.95 -9.71
CA MET A 219 -0.99 -18.93 -9.18
C MET A 219 -0.36 -20.32 -9.11
N VAL A 220 -1.15 -21.38 -9.25
CA VAL A 220 -0.70 -22.77 -9.22
C VAL A 220 -0.46 -23.29 -10.63
N THR A 221 -1.45 -23.15 -11.52
CA THR A 221 -1.35 -23.67 -12.91
C THR A 221 -0.64 -22.71 -13.83
N GLN A 222 -0.51 -21.43 -13.45
CA GLN A 222 0.03 -20.34 -14.28
C GLN A 222 -0.82 -20.05 -15.53
N GLU A 223 -2.05 -20.53 -15.56
CA GLU A 223 -3.00 -20.22 -16.62
C GLU A 223 -3.54 -18.80 -16.47
N VAL A 224 -3.75 -18.15 -17.60
CA VAL A 224 -4.29 -16.78 -17.64
C VAL A 224 -5.61 -16.76 -18.36
N ASP A 225 -6.66 -16.43 -17.62
CA ASP A 225 -8.00 -16.22 -18.15
C ASP A 225 -8.28 -14.74 -18.36
N VAL A 226 -8.85 -14.42 -19.53
CA VAL A 226 -9.33 -13.07 -19.84
C VAL A 226 -10.86 -13.06 -19.72
N VAL A 227 -11.35 -12.51 -18.63
CA VAL A 227 -12.78 -12.43 -18.36
C VAL A 227 -13.35 -11.20 -19.07
N ARG A 228 -14.13 -11.43 -20.14
CA ARG A 228 -14.82 -10.38 -20.88
C ARG A 228 -16.11 -10.02 -20.20
N LEU A 229 -16.30 -8.74 -19.97
CA LEU A 229 -17.49 -8.19 -19.33
C LEU A 229 -18.57 -7.86 -20.36
N PRO A 230 -19.84 -8.18 -20.09
CA PRO A 230 -20.95 -7.78 -20.96
C PRO A 230 -21.17 -6.27 -20.96
N GLU A 231 -20.84 -5.60 -19.86
CA GLU A 231 -20.76 -4.14 -19.71
C GLU A 231 -19.38 -3.80 -19.15
N GLY A 232 -18.67 -2.86 -19.78
CA GLY A 232 -17.31 -2.50 -19.40
C GLY A 232 -17.22 -1.77 -18.07
N MET A 233 -16.05 -1.81 -17.44
CA MET A 233 -15.78 -1.05 -16.23
C MET A 233 -15.63 0.43 -16.55
N HIS A 234 -16.39 1.25 -15.85
CA HIS A 234 -16.43 2.71 -16.02
C HIS A 234 -15.80 3.48 -14.86
N TYR A 235 -15.58 2.82 -13.71
CA TYR A 235 -15.02 3.45 -12.51
C TYR A 235 -13.72 2.74 -12.15
N THR A 236 -12.62 3.25 -12.65
CA THR A 236 -11.29 2.66 -12.48
C THR A 236 -10.23 3.74 -12.25
N THR A 237 -9.04 3.33 -11.85
CA THR A 237 -7.87 4.22 -11.72
C THR A 237 -7.41 4.77 -13.08
N ALA A 238 -7.69 4.05 -14.17
CA ALA A 238 -7.35 4.43 -15.55
C ALA A 238 -8.37 5.37 -16.21
N GLU A 239 -9.53 5.57 -15.61
CA GLU A 239 -10.55 6.49 -16.09
C GLU A 239 -10.20 7.95 -15.77
N HIS A 240 -10.81 8.87 -16.50
CA HIS A 240 -10.61 10.30 -16.34
C HIS A 240 -11.86 11.02 -15.81
N PHE A 241 -11.68 12.28 -15.38
CA PHE A 241 -12.73 13.15 -14.85
C PHE A 241 -13.52 12.49 -13.69
N SER A 242 -14.85 12.54 -13.74
CA SER A 242 -15.71 12.03 -12.67
C SER A 242 -15.71 10.50 -12.51
N ARG A 243 -15.26 9.76 -13.54
CA ARG A 243 -15.16 8.31 -13.51
C ARG A 243 -13.83 7.80 -12.95
N ASN A 244 -12.83 8.68 -12.82
CA ASN A 244 -11.59 8.30 -12.13
C ASN A 244 -11.91 7.91 -10.68
N LEU A 245 -11.48 6.71 -10.26
CA LEU A 245 -11.81 6.12 -8.96
C LEU A 245 -11.50 7.06 -7.79
N TYR A 246 -10.31 7.65 -7.74
CA TYR A 246 -9.91 8.54 -6.64
C TYR A 246 -10.80 9.78 -6.55
N ARG A 247 -11.20 10.33 -7.69
CA ARG A 247 -12.09 11.49 -7.75
C ARG A 247 -13.51 11.12 -7.38
N HIS A 248 -14.00 9.98 -7.86
CA HIS A 248 -15.29 9.43 -7.50
C HIS A 248 -15.40 9.25 -5.98
N LEU A 249 -14.42 8.59 -5.36
CA LEU A 249 -14.32 8.42 -3.91
C LEU A 249 -14.26 9.75 -3.17
N ARG A 250 -13.44 10.71 -3.63
CA ARG A 250 -13.30 12.01 -2.96
C ARG A 250 -14.59 12.80 -2.91
N PHE A 251 -15.37 12.78 -3.98
CA PHE A 251 -16.64 13.51 -4.03
C PHE A 251 -17.76 12.81 -3.25
N GLN A 252 -17.73 11.49 -3.13
CA GLN A 252 -18.70 10.75 -2.31
C GLN A 252 -18.33 10.71 -0.82
N TYR A 253 -17.05 10.60 -0.52
CA TYR A 253 -16.50 10.48 0.85
C TYR A 253 -15.47 11.59 1.12
N PRO A 254 -15.86 12.86 1.16
CA PRO A 254 -14.93 13.99 1.20
C PRO A 254 -14.04 14.03 2.45
N THR A 255 -14.46 13.38 3.56
CA THR A 255 -13.74 13.36 4.84
C THR A 255 -12.91 12.11 5.05
N TYR A 256 -13.02 11.08 4.19
CA TYR A 256 -12.28 9.84 4.36
C TYR A 256 -10.86 9.97 3.85
N ILE A 257 -9.93 9.38 4.58
CA ILE A 257 -8.56 9.14 4.13
C ILE A 257 -8.55 7.70 3.64
N PHE A 258 -8.16 7.48 2.39
CA PHE A 258 -8.08 6.15 1.82
C PHE A 258 -6.63 5.68 1.77
N ASN A 259 -6.42 4.38 1.98
CA ASN A 259 -5.22 3.67 1.56
C ASN A 259 -5.30 3.42 0.05
N GLU A 260 -4.24 2.85 -0.51
CA GLU A 260 -4.23 2.46 -1.93
C GLU A 260 -5.33 1.43 -2.19
N PRO A 261 -6.20 1.67 -3.20
CA PRO A 261 -7.25 0.73 -3.56
C PRO A 261 -6.70 -0.54 -4.21
N THR A 262 -7.26 -1.69 -3.85
CA THR A 262 -7.00 -2.97 -4.50
C THR A 262 -8.14 -3.34 -5.44
N PHE A 263 -7.80 -4.06 -6.52
CA PHE A 263 -8.79 -4.59 -7.46
C PHE A 263 -9.10 -6.03 -7.08
N GLU A 264 -10.37 -6.35 -6.84
CA GLU A 264 -10.82 -7.69 -6.46
C GLU A 264 -12.12 -8.06 -7.20
N ILE A 265 -12.52 -9.30 -7.13
CA ILE A 265 -13.77 -9.82 -7.72
C ILE A 265 -14.55 -10.57 -6.66
N ASP A 266 -15.88 -10.46 -6.71
CA ASP A 266 -16.74 -11.28 -5.87
C ASP A 266 -16.86 -12.73 -6.41
N GLU A 267 -17.58 -13.59 -5.70
CA GLU A 267 -17.76 -15.00 -6.06
C GLU A 267 -18.44 -15.21 -7.43
N GLU A 268 -19.19 -14.22 -7.90
CA GLU A 268 -19.85 -14.20 -9.20
C GLU A 268 -18.93 -13.66 -10.32
N GLY A 269 -17.74 -13.13 -9.97
CA GLY A 269 -16.78 -12.54 -10.88
C GLY A 269 -17.09 -11.07 -11.21
N THR A 270 -17.90 -10.39 -10.39
CA THR A 270 -18.14 -8.95 -10.54
C THR A 270 -16.92 -8.17 -10.03
N PRO A 271 -16.38 -7.22 -10.82
CA PRO A 271 -15.19 -6.48 -10.44
C PRO A 271 -15.51 -5.34 -9.45
N TYR A 272 -14.70 -5.24 -8.40
CA TYR A 272 -14.75 -4.20 -7.38
C TYR A 272 -13.39 -3.56 -7.13
N TRP A 273 -13.43 -2.34 -6.65
CA TRP A 273 -12.32 -1.70 -5.98
C TRP A 273 -12.55 -1.71 -4.49
N VAL A 274 -11.65 -2.34 -3.77
CA VAL A 274 -11.61 -2.32 -2.30
C VAL A 274 -10.79 -1.12 -1.89
N CYS A 275 -11.40 -0.17 -1.18
CA CYS A 275 -10.78 1.12 -0.83
C CYS A 275 -10.72 1.26 0.69
N PRO A 276 -9.64 0.82 1.35
CA PRO A 276 -9.53 0.83 2.81
C PRO A 276 -9.52 2.25 3.37
N ARG A 277 -10.29 2.47 4.44
CA ARG A 277 -10.36 3.75 5.13
C ARG A 277 -9.34 3.83 6.25
N ILE A 278 -8.37 4.73 6.09
CA ILE A 278 -7.38 5.04 7.13
C ILE A 278 -7.98 5.91 8.23
N VAL A 279 -7.63 5.57 9.47
CA VAL A 279 -7.85 6.40 10.67
C VAL A 279 -6.54 6.58 11.42
N LYS A 280 -6.44 7.67 12.18
CA LYS A 280 -5.30 7.93 13.08
C LYS A 280 -5.76 7.69 14.51
N ARG A 281 -5.18 6.69 15.19
CA ARG A 281 -5.57 6.27 16.55
C ARG A 281 -4.83 7.03 17.64
N ILE A 282 -3.70 7.67 17.31
CA ILE A 282 -2.79 8.26 18.30
C ILE A 282 -2.55 9.73 17.99
N GLY A 283 -3.09 10.62 18.83
CA GLY A 283 -2.99 12.05 18.61
C GLY A 283 -3.61 12.50 17.29
N LEU A 284 -2.99 13.47 16.62
CA LEU A 284 -3.53 14.04 15.39
C LEU A 284 -3.04 13.27 14.14
N PHE A 285 -1.80 12.78 14.14
CA PHE A 285 -1.14 12.23 12.94
C PHE A 285 -0.60 10.81 13.10
N GLY A 286 -0.59 10.26 14.31
CA GLY A 286 0.04 8.97 14.62
C GLY A 286 -0.93 7.80 14.68
N GLY A 287 -0.36 6.58 14.72
CA GLY A 287 -1.10 5.34 14.86
C GLY A 287 -2.03 5.08 13.68
N THR A 288 -1.45 4.92 12.49
CA THR A 288 -2.21 4.56 11.28
C THR A 288 -2.88 3.21 11.47
N ASP A 289 -4.19 3.15 11.21
CA ASP A 289 -4.99 1.94 11.29
C ASP A 289 -6.09 1.98 10.23
N ILE A 290 -6.72 0.86 9.95
CA ILE A 290 -7.87 0.75 9.04
C ILE A 290 -9.16 0.65 9.86
N GLN A 291 -10.21 1.33 9.41
CA GLN A 291 -11.54 1.27 10.00
C GLN A 291 -12.58 0.87 8.96
N GLY A 292 -12.40 -0.30 8.35
CA GLY A 292 -13.27 -0.77 7.29
C GLY A 292 -12.87 -0.29 5.91
N ALA A 293 -13.64 -0.60 4.90
CA ALA A 293 -13.38 -0.26 3.51
C ALA A 293 -14.65 0.22 2.78
N VAL A 294 -14.46 1.02 1.75
CA VAL A 294 -15.48 1.33 0.75
C VAL A 294 -15.29 0.37 -0.42
N LEU A 295 -16.32 -0.39 -0.75
CA LEU A 295 -16.35 -1.22 -1.95
C LEU A 295 -17.02 -0.43 -3.07
N VAL A 296 -16.35 -0.32 -4.20
CA VAL A 296 -16.85 0.39 -5.39
C VAL A 296 -16.99 -0.61 -6.53
N ASN A 297 -18.21 -0.83 -6.99
CA ASN A 297 -18.45 -1.62 -8.20
C ASN A 297 -17.78 -0.94 -9.41
N ALA A 298 -16.83 -1.61 -10.05
CA ALA A 298 -16.04 -1.02 -11.12
C ALA A 298 -16.85 -0.73 -12.39
N ILE A 299 -17.99 -1.40 -12.58
CA ILE A 299 -18.90 -1.21 -13.73
C ILE A 299 -19.81 -0.01 -13.48
N THR A 300 -20.58 -0.04 -12.37
CA THR A 300 -21.67 0.93 -12.12
C THR A 300 -21.22 2.18 -11.34
N GLY A 301 -20.13 2.08 -10.57
CA GLY A 301 -19.68 3.12 -9.63
C GLY A 301 -20.49 3.16 -8.32
N GLU A 302 -21.41 2.23 -8.12
CA GLU A 302 -22.09 2.11 -6.84
C GLU A 302 -21.07 1.83 -5.74
N SER A 303 -21.15 2.57 -4.65
CA SER A 303 -20.16 2.47 -3.58
C SER A 303 -20.82 2.41 -2.22
N GLN A 304 -20.31 1.52 -1.37
CA GLN A 304 -20.82 1.33 0.00
C GLN A 304 -19.67 1.15 0.98
N TYR A 305 -19.79 1.76 2.16
CA TYR A 305 -18.85 1.61 3.25
C TYR A 305 -19.23 0.43 4.15
N TYR A 306 -18.25 -0.43 4.42
CA TYR A 306 -18.37 -1.60 5.29
C TYR A 306 -17.41 -1.49 6.47
N THR A 307 -17.90 -1.74 7.68
CA THR A 307 -17.09 -1.97 8.88
C THR A 307 -16.89 -3.46 9.15
N ASP A 308 -17.88 -4.26 8.78
CA ASP A 308 -17.82 -5.72 8.75
C ASP A 308 -17.61 -6.11 7.28
N ILE A 309 -16.42 -6.56 6.98
CA ILE A 309 -15.96 -6.77 5.61
C ILE A 309 -16.51 -8.09 5.09
N PRO A 310 -17.15 -8.11 3.90
CA PRO A 310 -17.61 -9.36 3.29
C PRO A 310 -16.49 -10.39 3.14
N THR A 311 -16.83 -11.66 3.25
CA THR A 311 -15.84 -12.77 3.25
C THR A 311 -15.09 -12.94 1.94
N TRP A 312 -15.67 -12.52 0.82
CA TRP A 312 -15.03 -12.56 -0.49
C TRP A 312 -13.94 -11.47 -0.69
N VAL A 313 -13.83 -10.50 0.22
CA VAL A 313 -12.80 -9.45 0.17
C VAL A 313 -11.59 -9.93 0.95
N ASP A 314 -10.44 -9.97 0.30
CA ASP A 314 -9.21 -10.43 0.90
C ASP A 314 -8.30 -9.30 1.40
N GLY A 315 -8.15 -8.23 0.62
CA GLY A 315 -7.13 -7.20 0.82
C GLY A 315 -7.65 -5.91 1.44
N VAL A 316 -7.78 -5.82 2.76
CA VAL A 316 -8.15 -4.58 3.47
C VAL A 316 -6.95 -3.97 4.21
N TYR A 317 -6.20 -4.79 4.94
CA TYR A 317 -4.98 -4.37 5.64
C TYR A 317 -3.76 -4.67 4.78
N SER A 318 -3.10 -3.62 4.28
CA SER A 318 -1.86 -3.80 3.51
C SER A 318 -0.74 -4.36 4.39
N ALA A 319 0.17 -5.13 3.78
CA ALA A 319 1.34 -5.68 4.46
C ALA A 319 2.16 -4.59 5.18
N GLU A 320 2.32 -3.42 4.55
CA GLU A 320 3.03 -2.28 5.14
C GLU A 320 2.42 -1.82 6.47
N ILE A 321 1.09 -1.66 6.54
CA ILE A 321 0.41 -1.27 7.79
C ILE A 321 0.56 -2.35 8.85
N ILE A 322 0.48 -3.62 8.47
CA ILE A 322 0.63 -4.76 9.39
C ILE A 322 2.05 -4.79 9.96
N MET A 323 3.07 -4.71 9.11
CA MET A 323 4.47 -4.71 9.53
C MET A 323 4.81 -3.50 10.41
N ASP A 324 4.41 -2.29 10.01
CA ASP A 324 4.58 -1.09 10.84
C ASP A 324 3.96 -1.26 12.23
N GLN A 325 2.75 -1.81 12.31
CA GLN A 325 2.07 -2.01 13.58
C GLN A 325 2.72 -3.12 14.41
N TYR A 326 3.22 -4.19 13.76
CA TYR A 326 3.96 -5.22 14.47
C TYR A 326 5.30 -4.68 14.99
N ASP A 327 6.01 -3.89 14.22
CA ASP A 327 7.27 -3.27 14.64
C ASP A 327 7.05 -2.31 15.81
N TYR A 328 5.96 -1.57 15.82
CA TYR A 328 5.57 -0.79 17.01
C TYR A 328 5.27 -1.68 18.21
N TYR A 329 4.58 -2.79 18.01
CA TYR A 329 4.31 -3.78 19.06
C TYR A 329 5.61 -4.34 19.61
N GLY A 330 6.48 -4.92 18.80
CA GLY A 330 7.75 -5.53 19.20
C GLY A 330 8.75 -4.54 19.80
N THR A 331 8.81 -3.31 19.23
CA THR A 331 9.77 -2.30 19.69
C THR A 331 9.36 -1.64 21.00
N TYR A 332 8.07 -1.37 21.22
CA TYR A 332 7.63 -0.50 22.31
C TYR A 332 6.92 -1.21 23.46
N GLN A 333 6.83 -2.53 23.48
CA GLN A 333 6.29 -3.27 24.64
C GLN A 333 7.01 -2.93 25.96
N GLY A 334 8.33 -2.81 25.92
CA GLY A 334 9.17 -2.40 27.05
C GLY A 334 9.23 -0.88 27.27
N GLY A 335 8.50 -0.09 26.47
CA GLY A 335 8.50 1.38 26.48
C GLY A 335 9.64 2.00 25.67
N PHE A 336 9.54 3.30 25.40
CA PHE A 336 10.46 4.06 24.55
C PHE A 336 11.92 4.00 25.02
N ILE A 337 12.15 4.09 26.34
CA ILE A 337 13.52 4.08 26.88
C ILE A 337 14.19 2.71 26.67
N ASN A 338 13.42 1.61 26.84
CA ASN A 338 13.94 0.28 26.56
C ASN A 338 14.30 0.08 25.09
N SER A 339 13.52 0.63 24.16
CA SER A 339 13.82 0.50 22.73
C SER A 339 15.13 1.17 22.32
N LEU A 340 15.57 2.21 23.05
CA LEU A 340 16.81 2.93 22.76
C LEU A 340 18.05 2.34 23.45
N PHE A 341 17.93 1.95 24.72
CA PHE A 341 19.10 1.65 25.54
C PHE A 341 19.18 0.19 26.00
N GLY A 342 18.07 -0.39 26.40
CA GLY A 342 18.05 -1.75 26.97
C GLY A 342 17.85 -2.82 25.92
N GLN A 343 17.05 -2.54 24.92
CA GLN A 343 16.62 -3.42 23.83
C GLN A 343 16.20 -4.85 24.28
N LYS A 344 15.77 -4.96 25.55
CA LYS A 344 15.35 -6.23 26.12
C LYS A 344 13.99 -6.63 25.52
N ASN A 345 13.96 -7.82 24.91
CA ASN A 345 12.78 -8.37 24.25
C ASN A 345 12.23 -7.46 23.13
N VAL A 346 13.10 -6.67 22.49
CA VAL A 346 12.73 -5.88 21.32
C VAL A 346 12.81 -6.77 20.10
N THR A 347 11.70 -6.82 19.36
CA THR A 347 11.56 -7.59 18.13
C THR A 347 11.08 -6.69 17.01
N VAL A 348 11.45 -7.04 15.78
CA VAL A 348 11.04 -6.36 14.56
C VAL A 348 10.80 -7.40 13.46
N THR A 349 10.06 -7.04 12.44
CA THR A 349 9.91 -7.86 11.24
C THR A 349 11.24 -7.94 10.47
N THR A 350 11.46 -9.03 9.74
CA THR A 350 12.55 -9.14 8.77
C THR A 350 12.23 -8.34 7.51
N GLU A 351 13.22 -8.14 6.64
CA GLU A 351 13.00 -7.51 5.35
C GLU A 351 12.21 -8.45 4.42
N GLY A 352 11.16 -7.93 3.82
CA GLY A 352 10.31 -8.68 2.88
C GLY A 352 9.12 -9.38 3.54
N TYR A 353 8.21 -9.80 2.69
CA TYR A 353 6.99 -10.53 3.07
C TYR A 353 6.44 -11.30 1.87
N ASN A 354 5.57 -12.25 2.14
CA ASN A 354 4.80 -12.94 1.10
C ASN A 354 3.36 -13.17 1.56
N TYR A 355 2.52 -13.64 0.66
CA TYR A 355 1.12 -13.90 0.92
C TYR A 355 0.81 -15.39 0.81
N ILE A 356 0.00 -15.88 1.74
CA ILE A 356 -0.48 -17.25 1.79
C ILE A 356 -1.99 -17.21 1.75
N ALA A 357 -2.60 -17.92 0.78
CA ALA A 357 -4.03 -18.15 0.77
C ALA A 357 -4.34 -19.37 1.66
N ALA A 358 -5.17 -19.20 2.67
CA ALA A 358 -5.60 -20.26 3.57
C ALA A 358 -6.99 -19.93 4.14
N ASN A 359 -7.81 -20.96 4.38
CA ASN A 359 -9.13 -20.82 5.02
C ASN A 359 -10.01 -19.74 4.38
N ASP A 360 -10.03 -19.65 3.06
CA ASP A 360 -10.80 -18.68 2.27
C ASP A 360 -10.40 -17.21 2.48
N ASP A 361 -9.19 -16.95 2.99
CA ASP A 361 -8.63 -15.62 3.23
C ASP A 361 -7.17 -15.56 2.71
N VAL A 362 -6.65 -14.36 2.55
CA VAL A 362 -5.24 -14.10 2.28
C VAL A 362 -4.54 -13.59 3.54
N TYR A 363 -3.44 -14.24 3.89
CA TYR A 363 -2.59 -13.88 5.01
C TYR A 363 -1.28 -13.30 4.50
N VAL A 364 -0.83 -12.21 5.11
CA VAL A 364 0.56 -11.78 4.95
C VAL A 364 1.42 -12.50 5.99
N TYR A 365 2.57 -13.00 5.56
CA TYR A 365 3.57 -13.56 6.43
C TYR A 365 4.91 -12.83 6.31
N THR A 366 5.64 -12.71 7.41
CA THR A 366 7.01 -12.22 7.47
C THR A 366 7.72 -12.83 8.67
N GLY A 367 9.03 -12.97 8.58
CA GLY A 367 9.86 -13.38 9.71
C GLY A 367 9.93 -12.31 10.79
N VAL A 368 10.31 -12.74 11.97
CA VAL A 368 10.54 -11.87 13.14
C VAL A 368 11.92 -12.14 13.69
N THR A 369 12.69 -11.08 13.87
CA THR A 369 14.03 -11.13 14.46
C THR A 369 14.13 -10.28 15.72
N SER A 370 15.20 -10.46 16.49
CA SER A 370 15.52 -9.54 17.57
C SER A 370 16.13 -8.25 17.01
N ALA A 371 15.96 -7.12 17.67
CA ALA A 371 16.58 -5.85 17.26
C ALA A 371 18.12 -5.82 17.43
N GLY A 372 18.75 -6.96 17.73
CA GLY A 372 20.19 -7.14 17.78
C GLY A 372 20.78 -7.40 16.41
N SER A 373 22.10 -7.60 16.35
CA SER A 373 22.85 -7.87 15.13
C SER A 373 22.79 -9.32 14.63
N ASP A 374 21.90 -10.15 15.19
CA ASP A 374 21.73 -11.54 14.77
C ASP A 374 20.80 -11.64 13.57
N GLU A 375 21.26 -12.29 12.52
CA GLU A 375 20.53 -12.60 11.28
C GLU A 375 19.66 -13.86 11.42
N SER A 376 19.15 -14.13 12.63
CA SER A 376 18.35 -15.33 12.91
C SER A 376 16.93 -14.96 13.23
N ASN A 377 15.99 -15.63 12.57
CA ASN A 377 14.58 -15.54 12.93
C ASN A 377 14.30 -16.18 14.29
N ILE A 378 13.52 -15.49 15.11
CA ILE A 378 12.98 -16.03 16.37
C ILE A 378 11.58 -16.62 16.16
N GLY A 379 10.97 -16.35 15.02
CA GLY A 379 9.64 -16.80 14.64
C GLY A 379 9.12 -16.08 13.41
N PHE A 380 7.84 -16.25 13.17
CA PHE A 380 7.10 -15.60 12.09
C PHE A 380 5.78 -15.04 12.60
N ILE A 381 5.22 -14.09 11.86
CA ILE A 381 3.82 -13.71 12.01
C ILE A 381 3.04 -14.08 10.75
N LEU A 382 1.81 -14.55 10.97
CA LEU A 382 0.77 -14.60 9.97
C LEU A 382 -0.34 -13.65 10.36
N THR A 383 -0.72 -12.77 9.45
CA THR A 383 -1.80 -11.79 9.68
C THR A 383 -2.82 -11.88 8.57
N ASN A 384 -4.06 -12.14 8.93
CA ASN A 384 -5.20 -12.13 8.03
C ASN A 384 -5.43 -10.70 7.51
N GLN A 385 -5.37 -10.49 6.19
CA GLN A 385 -5.46 -9.15 5.58
C GLN A 385 -6.88 -8.56 5.62
N ARG A 386 -7.91 -9.37 5.80
CA ARG A 386 -9.29 -8.89 5.93
C ARG A 386 -9.61 -8.44 7.37
N THR A 387 -9.17 -9.20 8.38
CA THR A 387 -9.56 -9.01 9.79
C THR A 387 -8.48 -8.40 10.68
N LYS A 388 -7.22 -8.43 10.23
CA LYS A 388 -6.01 -8.09 11.00
C LYS A 388 -5.72 -9.04 12.18
N GLN A 389 -6.36 -10.20 12.26
CA GLN A 389 -5.99 -11.22 13.23
C GLN A 389 -4.55 -11.65 12.98
N THR A 390 -3.69 -11.54 14.01
CA THR A 390 -2.25 -11.78 13.89
C THR A 390 -1.82 -12.85 14.87
N THR A 391 -1.16 -13.87 14.35
CA THR A 391 -0.59 -14.98 15.15
C THR A 391 0.92 -14.98 14.98
N PHE A 392 1.62 -15.07 16.09
CA PHE A 392 3.07 -15.27 16.14
C PHE A 392 3.39 -16.74 16.42
N TYR A 393 4.24 -17.30 15.58
CA TYR A 393 4.75 -18.67 15.71
C TYR A 393 6.22 -18.63 16.11
N SER A 394 6.52 -19.15 17.30
CA SER A 394 7.89 -19.19 17.85
C SER A 394 8.68 -20.34 17.21
N ILE A 395 9.34 -20.08 16.10
CA ILE A 395 10.19 -21.04 15.39
C ILE A 395 11.52 -20.36 15.09
N ALA A 396 12.55 -20.74 15.86
CA ALA A 396 13.89 -20.24 15.59
C ALA A 396 14.47 -20.92 14.33
N GLY A 397 15.06 -20.13 13.46
CA GLY A 397 15.60 -20.65 12.22
C GLY A 397 16.36 -19.61 11.40
N ALA A 398 16.65 -19.95 10.16
CA ALA A 398 17.29 -19.03 9.24
C ALA A 398 16.32 -17.91 8.81
N GLU A 399 16.88 -16.76 8.57
CA GLU A 399 16.19 -15.66 7.90
C GLU A 399 15.93 -16.02 6.43
N GLU A 400 14.89 -15.45 5.84
CA GLU A 400 14.43 -15.72 4.47
C GLU A 400 15.55 -15.57 3.44
N PHE A 401 16.33 -14.49 3.53
CA PHE A 401 17.46 -14.26 2.61
C PHE A 401 18.57 -15.29 2.77
N SER A 402 18.83 -15.79 3.98
CA SER A 402 19.77 -16.86 4.19
C SER A 402 19.32 -18.17 3.55
N ALA A 403 18.01 -18.46 3.60
CA ALA A 403 17.42 -19.61 2.92
C ALA A 403 17.47 -19.44 1.38
N MET A 404 17.20 -18.24 0.86
CA MET A 404 17.34 -17.93 -0.57
C MET A 404 18.78 -18.15 -1.05
N ASN A 405 19.77 -17.64 -0.32
CA ASN A 405 21.19 -17.83 -0.63
C ASN A 405 21.58 -19.33 -0.60
N SER A 406 21.00 -20.11 0.31
CA SER A 406 21.25 -21.56 0.37
C SER A 406 20.68 -22.27 -0.85
N ALA A 407 19.47 -21.92 -1.29
CA ALA A 407 18.84 -22.47 -2.50
C ALA A 407 19.63 -22.08 -3.77
N GLU A 408 20.03 -20.81 -3.89
CA GLU A 408 20.86 -20.35 -5.01
C GLU A 408 22.22 -21.02 -5.04
N GLY A 409 22.80 -21.30 -3.87
CA GLY A 409 24.07 -22.03 -3.74
C GLY A 409 24.01 -23.43 -4.35
N VAL A 410 22.92 -24.15 -4.18
CA VAL A 410 22.74 -25.51 -4.77
C VAL A 410 22.73 -25.45 -6.30
N VAL A 411 22.14 -24.42 -6.88
CA VAL A 411 22.00 -24.24 -8.35
C VAL A 411 22.96 -23.18 -8.90
N GLN A 412 24.03 -22.86 -8.20
CA GLN A 412 24.99 -21.81 -8.57
C GLN A 412 25.48 -21.92 -10.01
N HIS A 413 25.66 -23.14 -10.52
CA HIS A 413 26.10 -23.39 -11.90
C HIS A 413 25.09 -22.99 -12.98
N LEU A 414 23.81 -22.76 -12.60
CA LEU A 414 22.73 -22.34 -13.49
C LEU A 414 22.49 -20.82 -13.44
N ASN A 415 23.06 -20.11 -12.48
CA ASN A 415 22.84 -18.68 -12.22
C ASN A 415 21.35 -18.32 -12.07
N TYR A 416 20.59 -19.14 -11.36
CA TYR A 416 19.20 -18.85 -11.04
C TYR A 416 19.11 -18.02 -9.76
N SER A 417 18.09 -17.17 -9.67
CA SER A 417 17.75 -16.36 -8.51
C SER A 417 16.50 -16.89 -7.84
N ALA A 418 16.52 -16.98 -6.51
CA ALA A 418 15.38 -17.39 -5.72
C ALA A 418 14.36 -16.26 -5.58
N THR A 419 13.07 -16.60 -5.59
CA THR A 419 12.01 -15.68 -5.15
C THR A 419 11.98 -15.61 -3.63
N PHE A 420 11.38 -14.55 -3.06
CA PHE A 420 11.11 -14.51 -1.63
C PHE A 420 10.26 -15.73 -1.24
N PRO A 421 10.62 -16.47 -0.18
CA PRO A 421 10.03 -17.77 0.11
C PRO A 421 8.59 -17.68 0.61
N LEU A 422 7.85 -18.77 0.43
CA LEU A 422 6.62 -19.07 1.15
C LEU A 422 6.95 -19.97 2.32
N LEU A 423 6.32 -19.72 3.48
CA LEU A 423 6.41 -20.61 4.63
C LEU A 423 5.30 -21.67 4.53
N LEU A 424 5.68 -22.91 4.42
CA LEU A 424 4.79 -24.06 4.31
C LEU A 424 5.01 -25.04 5.45
N ASN A 425 4.00 -25.85 5.77
CA ASN A 425 4.11 -27.02 6.60
C ASN A 425 4.26 -28.26 5.71
N ILE A 426 5.42 -28.90 5.72
CA ILE A 426 5.70 -30.14 4.98
C ILE A 426 6.15 -31.22 5.98
N SER A 427 5.39 -32.28 6.13
CA SER A 427 5.67 -33.35 7.12
C SER A 427 5.89 -32.82 8.54
N ASN A 428 5.03 -31.90 9.01
CA ASN A 428 5.16 -31.21 10.29
C ASN A 428 6.48 -30.44 10.46
N GLN A 429 7.16 -30.08 9.35
CA GLN A 429 8.37 -29.27 9.36
C GLN A 429 8.09 -27.90 8.73
N PRO A 430 8.45 -26.80 9.41
CA PRO A 430 8.42 -25.48 8.81
C PRO A 430 9.44 -25.42 7.65
N THR A 431 8.95 -25.14 6.47
CA THR A 431 9.70 -25.24 5.22
C THR A 431 9.53 -23.98 4.39
N TYR A 432 10.62 -23.40 3.97
CA TYR A 432 10.63 -22.35 2.97
C TYR A 432 10.54 -22.95 1.57
N PHE A 433 9.49 -22.62 0.86
CA PHE A 433 9.31 -22.95 -0.56
C PHE A 433 9.57 -21.72 -1.41
N MET A 434 10.32 -21.87 -2.50
CA MET A 434 10.65 -20.78 -3.41
C MET A 434 10.79 -21.25 -4.86
N ALA A 435 10.48 -20.34 -5.79
CA ALA A 435 10.76 -20.57 -7.21
C ALA A 435 12.17 -20.06 -7.54
N LEU A 436 12.85 -20.77 -8.44
CA LEU A 436 14.15 -20.42 -8.97
C LEU A 436 14.00 -19.94 -10.42
N LYS A 437 14.38 -18.68 -10.67
CA LYS A 437 14.21 -18.00 -11.95
C LYS A 437 15.51 -17.87 -12.70
N ASP A 438 15.43 -17.96 -14.01
CA ASP A 438 16.55 -17.65 -14.90
C ASP A 438 16.74 -16.12 -15.04
N TYR A 439 17.78 -15.73 -15.78
CA TYR A 439 18.07 -14.33 -16.08
C TYR A 439 16.90 -13.57 -16.77
N ALA A 440 16.04 -14.27 -17.51
CA ALA A 440 14.86 -13.68 -18.12
C ALA A 440 13.69 -13.52 -17.11
N GLY A 441 13.88 -13.96 -15.86
CA GLY A 441 12.89 -13.94 -14.81
C GLY A 441 11.78 -14.98 -15.00
N LEU A 442 12.07 -16.08 -15.69
CA LEU A 442 11.17 -17.21 -15.87
C LEU A 442 11.49 -18.29 -14.85
N VAL A 443 10.47 -18.83 -14.21
CA VAL A 443 10.61 -19.96 -13.28
C VAL A 443 11.11 -21.18 -14.03
N LYS A 444 12.18 -21.82 -13.53
CA LYS A 444 12.83 -22.98 -14.11
C LYS A 444 12.88 -24.17 -13.16
N MET A 445 12.95 -23.92 -11.89
CA MET A 445 13.03 -24.92 -10.83
C MET A 445 12.35 -24.40 -9.57
N TYR A 446 12.19 -25.27 -8.61
CA TYR A 446 11.70 -24.97 -7.27
C TYR A 446 12.70 -25.44 -6.23
N ALA A 447 12.70 -24.81 -5.08
CA ALA A 447 13.53 -25.20 -3.95
C ALA A 447 12.71 -25.28 -2.67
N MET A 448 13.04 -26.24 -1.81
CA MET A 448 12.55 -26.35 -0.44
C MET A 448 13.73 -26.33 0.52
N VAL A 449 13.65 -25.47 1.52
CA VAL A 449 14.70 -25.26 2.54
C VAL A 449 14.07 -25.43 3.91
N ASN A 450 14.67 -26.30 4.75
CA ASN A 450 14.20 -26.45 6.12
C ASN A 450 14.52 -25.18 6.93
N VAL A 451 13.53 -24.62 7.59
CA VAL A 451 13.68 -23.35 8.33
C VAL A 451 14.69 -23.47 9.46
N GLN A 452 14.63 -24.54 10.22
CA GLN A 452 15.50 -24.77 11.38
C GLN A 452 16.90 -25.25 10.99
N GLN A 453 17.01 -25.97 9.88
CA GLN A 453 18.25 -26.52 9.33
C GLN A 453 18.44 -26.11 7.87
N TYR A 454 18.75 -24.86 7.64
CA TYR A 454 18.84 -24.23 6.30
C TYR A 454 19.91 -24.84 5.37
N ASN A 455 20.75 -25.75 5.88
CA ASN A 455 21.64 -26.58 5.08
C ASN A 455 20.91 -27.76 4.41
N ILE A 456 19.68 -28.07 4.83
CA ILE A 456 18.81 -29.04 4.17
C ILE A 456 18.05 -28.31 3.09
N VAL A 457 18.54 -28.44 1.87
CA VAL A 457 18.00 -27.78 0.68
C VAL A 457 17.84 -28.84 -0.41
N GLU A 458 16.66 -28.90 -0.96
CA GLU A 458 16.39 -29.74 -2.12
C GLU A 458 15.74 -28.93 -3.24
N THR A 459 16.00 -29.35 -4.46
CA THR A 459 15.50 -28.71 -5.67
C THR A 459 14.85 -29.70 -6.62
N GLY A 460 13.91 -29.19 -7.44
CA GLY A 460 13.24 -30.00 -8.45
C GLY A 460 12.79 -29.16 -9.63
N GLN A 461 12.63 -29.78 -10.81
CA GLN A 461 12.08 -29.11 -11.99
C GLN A 461 10.57 -28.89 -11.87
N THR A 462 9.91 -29.71 -11.05
CA THR A 462 8.50 -29.57 -10.67
C THR A 462 8.40 -29.49 -9.15
N VAL A 463 7.29 -28.95 -8.62
CA VAL A 463 7.03 -28.90 -7.18
C VAL A 463 7.02 -30.31 -6.60
N ALA A 464 6.31 -31.25 -7.24
CA ALA A 464 6.25 -32.66 -6.85
C ALA A 464 7.64 -33.29 -6.71
N GLN A 465 8.51 -33.10 -7.71
CA GLN A 465 9.88 -33.61 -7.65
C GLN A 465 10.69 -32.98 -6.51
N CYS A 466 10.53 -31.67 -6.31
CA CYS A 466 11.21 -30.95 -5.24
C CYS A 466 10.79 -31.48 -3.86
N GLU A 467 9.51 -31.66 -3.64
CA GLU A 467 8.94 -32.18 -2.42
C GLU A 467 9.35 -33.63 -2.15
N GLU A 468 9.28 -34.49 -3.16
CA GLU A 468 9.74 -35.90 -3.03
C GLU A 468 11.21 -35.97 -2.61
N ASN A 469 12.07 -35.16 -3.23
CA ASN A 469 13.48 -35.08 -2.88
C ASN A 469 13.66 -34.59 -1.45
N TYR A 470 12.90 -33.55 -1.06
CA TYR A 470 12.98 -32.95 0.27
C TYR A 470 12.53 -33.91 1.38
N ARG A 471 11.38 -34.60 1.22
CA ARG A 471 10.90 -35.61 2.16
C ARG A 471 11.92 -36.76 2.31
N LYS A 472 12.52 -37.23 1.22
CA LYS A 472 13.59 -38.25 1.28
C LYS A 472 14.81 -37.78 2.06
N THR A 473 15.19 -36.52 1.88
CA THR A 473 16.34 -35.96 2.60
C THR A 473 16.03 -35.73 4.08
N LEU A 474 14.82 -35.31 4.44
CA LEU A 474 14.38 -35.24 5.84
C LEU A 474 14.41 -36.61 6.53
N LEU A 475 13.91 -37.65 5.84
CA LEU A 475 13.94 -39.03 6.34
C LEU A 475 15.39 -39.54 6.53
N ASN A 476 16.26 -39.31 5.55
CA ASN A 476 17.66 -39.75 5.61
C ASN A 476 18.44 -39.06 6.74
N ASN A 477 18.04 -37.82 7.08
CA ASN A 477 18.64 -37.09 8.21
C ASN A 477 17.95 -37.40 9.55
N GLY A 478 16.93 -38.25 9.57
CA GLY A 478 16.22 -38.66 10.80
C GLY A 478 15.38 -37.54 11.41
N ILE A 479 14.93 -36.58 10.63
CA ILE A 479 14.08 -35.47 11.07
C ILE A 479 12.62 -35.89 11.09
N ILE A 480 12.21 -36.72 10.14
CA ILE A 480 10.88 -37.32 10.04
C ILE A 480 10.94 -38.83 10.02
N ASP A 481 9.84 -39.47 10.38
CA ASP A 481 9.68 -40.91 10.32
C ASP A 481 9.22 -41.39 8.94
N SER A 482 9.29 -42.71 8.68
CA SER A 482 8.90 -43.28 7.37
C SER A 482 7.41 -43.08 7.05
N THR A 483 6.56 -42.95 8.04
CA THR A 483 5.13 -42.64 7.85
C THR A 483 4.88 -41.22 7.35
N ASP A 484 5.70 -40.27 7.79
CA ASP A 484 5.59 -38.85 7.40
C ASP A 484 6.33 -38.56 6.08
N ALA A 485 7.12 -39.52 5.59
CA ALA A 485 7.81 -39.44 4.32
C ALA A 485 6.93 -39.88 3.12
N GLU A 486 5.84 -40.60 3.38
CA GLU A 486 4.90 -41.02 2.35
C GLU A 486 4.04 -39.82 1.91
N VAL A 487 4.06 -39.53 0.61
CA VAL A 487 3.17 -38.51 0.01
C VAL A 487 1.74 -39.04 0.09
N PRO A 488 0.76 -38.26 0.54
CA PRO A 488 -0.63 -38.68 0.59
C PRO A 488 -1.12 -39.25 -0.76
N ALA A 489 -1.88 -40.36 -0.71
CA ALA A 489 -2.31 -41.07 -1.91
C ALA A 489 -3.13 -40.18 -2.89
N GLU A 490 -3.84 -39.19 -2.37
CA GLU A 490 -4.58 -38.19 -3.15
C GLU A 490 -3.64 -37.30 -3.96
N GLU A 491 -2.47 -36.96 -3.44
CA GLU A 491 -1.46 -36.18 -4.14
C GLU A 491 -0.72 -36.99 -5.21
N GLN A 492 -0.49 -38.29 -4.98
CA GLN A 492 0.14 -39.16 -5.98
C GLN A 492 -0.72 -39.27 -7.25
N GLU A 493 -2.04 -39.35 -7.14
CA GLU A 493 -2.93 -39.35 -8.30
C GLU A 493 -2.89 -38.05 -9.11
N LEU A 494 -2.64 -36.91 -8.45
CA LEU A 494 -2.50 -35.60 -9.09
C LEU A 494 -1.16 -35.47 -9.84
N TRP A 495 -0.11 -36.16 -9.38
CA TRP A 495 1.19 -36.20 -10.07
C TRP A 495 1.13 -36.98 -11.37
N GLU A 496 0.34 -38.08 -11.41
CA GLU A 496 0.21 -38.91 -12.59
C GLU A 496 -0.66 -38.29 -13.71
N LYS A 497 -1.47 -37.27 -13.38
CA LYS A 497 -2.39 -36.60 -14.32
C LYS A 497 -1.83 -35.35 -15.01
N LYS A 498 -0.67 -34.87 -14.61
CA LYS A 498 0.05 -33.72 -15.20
C LYS A 498 1.30 -34.16 -15.92
#